data_d26d9c8da55c35985359427de979b2e8
#
_entry.id   d26d9c8da55c35985359427de979b2e8
#
_cell.length_a   1.000
_cell.length_b   1.000
_cell.length_c   1.000
_cell.angle_alpha   90.00
_cell.angle_beta   90.00
_cell.angle_gamma   90.00
#
_symmetry.space_group_name_H-M   'P 1'
#
loop_
_entity.id
_entity.type
_entity.pdbx_description
1 polymer ?
#
loop_
_entity_poly.entity_id
_entity_poly.type
_entity_poly.pdbx_seq_one_letter_code
_entity_poly.pdbx_strand_id
1 'polypeptide(L)'
;MARLPSNLLALFTHALKAFETSDSTFRVLCSLPSSPSSADAGPADPPPRPPRRILVLDSSFNPPTLAHHRMAVSALSDPRYQARAPRGIGGGEEYGVEETGAASRVLLLLAINNADKAPKPAGFPQRLAMMYAFAQGILAAAAERGAAGGSGRVVSGDGMECEAVDIAVTTEPYFHAKARAIATSEFYHGIAESEQPGRAAGIGDAVKSEQVYLAGYDTLIRIFNPKYYPNNSMKASLDPFFAHARLRITMRTDDDWGSAAEQISYLDELRAGKLEEAGGRVEWVDRVDLVQGRKADEAIISSSKVRDTVRRQDWEALGGLVNEDVVDWIRENNLYVNDDR
;
A
#
# COMPACT_ATOMS: atom_id res chain seq x y z
N MET A 1 -14.37 -4.40 20.03
CA MET A 1 -14.07 -4.38 18.57
C MET A 1 -15.38 -4.25 17.80
N ALA A 2 -15.41 -3.48 16.71
CA ALA A 2 -16.61 -3.38 15.88
C ALA A 2 -16.72 -4.67 15.06
N ARG A 3 -17.88 -5.34 15.14
CA ARG A 3 -18.14 -6.56 14.36
C ARG A 3 -18.12 -6.23 12.87
N LEU A 4 -17.47 -7.08 12.06
CA LEU A 4 -17.44 -6.91 10.60
C LEU A 4 -18.86 -6.91 10.03
N PRO A 5 -19.17 -6.09 8.99
CA PRO A 5 -20.48 -6.07 8.36
C PRO A 5 -20.87 -7.47 7.84
N SER A 6 -22.06 -7.93 8.17
CA SER A 6 -22.56 -9.27 7.78
C SER A 6 -22.70 -9.46 6.27
N ASN A 7 -22.85 -8.37 5.51
CA ASN A 7 -22.98 -8.37 4.05
C ASN A 7 -21.66 -8.14 3.31
N LEU A 8 -20.52 -8.12 4.02
CA LEU A 8 -19.21 -7.74 3.48
C LEU A 8 -18.80 -8.58 2.26
N LEU A 9 -19.02 -9.89 2.32
CA LEU A 9 -18.71 -10.79 1.21
C LEU A 9 -19.55 -10.50 -0.04
N ALA A 10 -20.87 -10.30 0.15
CA ALA A 10 -21.78 -9.98 -0.96
C ALA A 10 -21.41 -8.65 -1.61
N LEU A 11 -21.06 -7.66 -0.79
CA LEU A 11 -20.60 -6.35 -1.22
C LEU A 11 -19.36 -6.45 -2.12
N PHE A 12 -18.31 -7.11 -1.66
CA PHE A 12 -17.09 -7.26 -2.45
C PHE A 12 -17.28 -8.17 -3.68
N THR A 13 -18.18 -9.14 -3.61
CA THR A 13 -18.54 -9.93 -4.80
C THR A 13 -19.19 -9.06 -5.88
N HIS A 14 -20.11 -8.18 -5.48
CA HIS A 14 -20.78 -7.28 -6.42
C HIS A 14 -19.80 -6.22 -6.98
N ALA A 15 -19.02 -5.58 -6.11
CA ALA A 15 -18.04 -4.57 -6.50
C ALA A 15 -16.96 -5.11 -7.46
N LEU A 16 -16.49 -6.33 -7.18
CA LEU A 16 -15.52 -7.01 -8.05
C LEU A 16 -16.12 -7.32 -9.42
N LYS A 17 -17.35 -7.86 -9.46
CA LYS A 17 -18.04 -8.13 -10.73
C LYS A 17 -18.26 -6.86 -11.54
N ALA A 18 -18.63 -5.75 -10.89
CA ALA A 18 -18.78 -4.45 -11.55
C ALA A 18 -17.45 -3.92 -12.09
N PHE A 19 -16.33 -4.21 -11.42
CA PHE A 19 -14.99 -3.89 -11.92
C PHE A 19 -14.61 -4.76 -13.12
N GLU A 20 -14.78 -6.08 -13.03
CA GLU A 20 -14.45 -7.03 -14.10
C GLU A 20 -15.22 -6.80 -15.41
N THR A 21 -16.42 -6.20 -15.32
CA THR A 21 -17.25 -5.85 -16.48
C THR A 21 -17.00 -4.43 -17.01
N SER A 22 -16.09 -3.68 -16.40
CA SER A 22 -15.73 -2.31 -16.84
C SER A 22 -14.43 -2.29 -17.62
N ASP A 23 -14.16 -1.20 -18.33
CA ASP A 23 -12.90 -0.96 -19.04
C ASP A 23 -11.79 -0.43 -18.12
N SER A 24 -12.07 -0.30 -16.82
CA SER A 24 -11.12 0.25 -15.85
C SER A 24 -10.04 -0.76 -15.51
N THR A 25 -8.77 -0.33 -15.48
CA THR A 25 -7.65 -1.18 -15.03
C THR A 25 -7.32 -1.03 -13.55
N PHE A 26 -7.94 -0.06 -12.87
CA PHE A 26 -7.79 0.22 -11.44
C PHE A 26 -9.07 0.79 -10.86
N ARG A 27 -9.46 0.33 -9.67
CA ARG A 27 -10.61 0.89 -8.95
C ARG A 27 -10.46 0.75 -7.45
N VAL A 28 -10.73 1.84 -6.71
CA VAL A 28 -10.93 1.80 -5.26
C VAL A 28 -12.36 1.31 -4.99
N LEU A 29 -12.47 0.20 -4.26
CA LEU A 29 -13.75 -0.45 -3.94
C LEU A 29 -14.32 0.03 -2.60
N CYS A 30 -13.44 0.39 -1.67
CA CYS A 30 -13.82 0.80 -0.32
C CYS A 30 -12.75 1.71 0.25
N SER A 31 -13.15 2.69 1.05
CA SER A 31 -12.27 3.59 1.81
C SER A 31 -12.70 3.61 3.27
N LEU A 32 -11.78 3.38 4.20
CA LEU A 32 -12.02 3.40 5.64
C LEU A 32 -11.30 4.62 6.27
N PRO A 33 -11.84 5.25 7.34
CA PRO A 33 -13.12 4.92 7.94
C PRO A 33 -14.28 5.30 7.02
N SER A 34 -15.13 4.33 6.67
CA SER A 34 -16.41 4.64 6.02
C SER A 34 -17.33 5.29 7.05
N SER A 35 -18.00 6.37 6.66
CA SER A 35 -19.04 6.95 7.52
C SER A 35 -20.08 5.89 7.89
N PRO A 36 -20.50 5.79 9.17
CA PRO A 36 -21.48 4.78 9.62
C PRO A 36 -22.83 4.85 8.91
N SER A 37 -23.08 5.90 8.12
CA SER A 37 -24.36 6.15 7.45
C SER A 37 -24.54 5.47 6.11
N SER A 38 -23.53 4.83 5.52
CA SER A 38 -23.68 4.13 4.24
C SER A 38 -23.73 2.62 4.44
N ALA A 39 -24.89 2.12 4.87
CA ALA A 39 -25.20 0.68 4.81
C ALA A 39 -25.28 0.18 3.34
N ASP A 40 -25.40 1.08 2.38
CA ASP A 40 -25.30 0.82 0.95
C ASP A 40 -23.87 1.15 0.53
N ALA A 41 -23.07 0.11 0.31
CA ALA A 41 -21.75 0.26 -0.23
C ALA A 41 -21.81 0.68 -1.69
N GLY A 42 -21.99 1.95 -1.89
CA GLY A 42 -21.68 2.62 -3.14
C GLY A 42 -20.17 2.58 -3.43
N PRO A 43 -19.74 3.02 -4.60
CA PRO A 43 -18.32 3.23 -4.88
C PRO A 43 -17.71 4.13 -3.80
N ALA A 44 -16.44 3.88 -3.43
CA ALA A 44 -15.76 4.69 -2.43
C ALA A 44 -15.74 6.17 -2.86
N ASP A 45 -16.05 7.06 -1.92
CA ASP A 45 -16.01 8.50 -2.17
C ASP A 45 -14.55 8.95 -2.36
N PRO A 46 -14.25 9.72 -3.42
CA PRO A 46 -12.94 10.32 -3.61
C PRO A 46 -12.55 11.21 -2.43
N PRO A 47 -11.27 11.32 -2.09
CA PRO A 47 -10.82 12.28 -1.11
C PRO A 47 -11.15 13.71 -1.58
N PRO A 48 -11.53 14.62 -0.66
CA PRO A 48 -11.91 15.99 -1.02
C PRO A 48 -10.77 16.79 -1.64
N ARG A 49 -9.55 16.34 -1.44
CA ARG A 49 -8.33 16.86 -2.06
C ARG A 49 -7.39 15.71 -2.38
N PRO A 50 -6.57 15.81 -3.46
CA PRO A 50 -5.54 14.81 -3.74
C PRO A 50 -4.65 14.60 -2.52
N PRO A 51 -4.43 13.37 -2.07
CA PRO A 51 -3.53 13.11 -0.96
C PRO A 51 -2.10 13.48 -1.35
N ARG A 52 -1.34 14.01 -0.42
CA ARG A 52 0.08 14.31 -0.68
C ARG A 52 0.86 13.04 -0.98
N ARG A 53 0.50 11.94 -0.30
CA ARG A 53 1.19 10.67 -0.40
C ARG A 53 0.25 9.49 -0.32
N ILE A 54 0.51 8.48 -1.15
CA ILE A 54 -0.19 7.21 -1.15
C ILE A 54 0.84 6.12 -0.81
N LEU A 55 0.68 5.48 0.35
CA LEU A 55 1.49 4.32 0.76
C LEU A 55 0.86 3.07 0.17
N VAL A 56 1.46 2.54 -0.90
CA VAL A 56 0.89 1.42 -1.67
C VAL A 56 1.44 0.10 -1.15
N LEU A 57 0.58 -0.74 -0.59
CA LEU A 57 0.87 -2.11 -0.22
C LEU A 57 0.23 -3.04 -1.25
N ASP A 58 1.02 -3.47 -2.23
CA ASP A 58 0.62 -4.37 -3.32
C ASP A 58 0.95 -5.82 -2.94
N SER A 59 -0.07 -6.62 -2.68
CA SER A 59 0.11 -8.01 -2.28
C SER A 59 -1.08 -8.89 -2.69
N SER A 60 -0.87 -10.20 -2.64
CA SER A 60 -1.95 -11.17 -2.88
C SER A 60 -2.98 -11.25 -1.73
N PHE A 61 -2.63 -10.77 -0.52
CA PHE A 61 -3.46 -10.81 0.69
C PHE A 61 -4.18 -12.15 0.91
N ASN A 62 -3.41 -13.23 0.87
CA ASN A 62 -3.95 -14.60 0.89
C ASN A 62 -3.40 -15.47 2.06
N PRO A 63 -3.68 -15.09 3.32
CA PRO A 63 -4.33 -13.87 3.80
C PRO A 63 -3.36 -12.69 4.03
N PRO A 64 -3.84 -11.48 4.39
CA PRO A 64 -3.00 -10.42 4.97
C PRO A 64 -2.42 -10.88 6.31
N THR A 65 -1.22 -10.43 6.66
CA THR A 65 -0.46 -10.90 7.82
C THR A 65 0.07 -9.75 8.66
N LEU A 66 0.54 -10.04 9.88
CA LEU A 66 1.22 -9.06 10.73
C LEU A 66 2.52 -8.51 10.09
N ALA A 67 3.14 -9.24 9.15
CA ALA A 67 4.25 -8.68 8.36
C ALA A 67 3.77 -7.53 7.46
N HIS A 68 2.64 -7.69 6.77
CA HIS A 68 2.03 -6.61 5.99
C HIS A 68 1.61 -5.43 6.88
N HIS A 69 1.05 -5.72 8.06
CA HIS A 69 0.68 -4.69 9.05
C HIS A 69 1.89 -3.87 9.49
N ARG A 70 2.99 -4.55 9.83
CA ARG A 70 4.25 -3.90 10.20
C ARG A 70 4.77 -2.99 9.09
N MET A 71 4.71 -3.42 7.83
CA MET A 71 5.13 -2.61 6.68
C MET A 71 4.32 -1.31 6.59
N ALA A 72 2.99 -1.39 6.68
CA ALA A 72 2.11 -0.23 6.61
C ALA A 72 2.31 0.73 7.80
N VAL A 73 2.23 0.20 9.03
CA VAL A 73 2.33 1.02 10.25
C VAL A 73 3.71 1.64 10.42
N SER A 74 4.79 0.92 10.06
CA SER A 74 6.14 1.49 10.11
C SER A 74 6.37 2.56 9.04
N ALA A 75 5.70 2.48 7.89
CA ALA A 75 5.76 3.52 6.88
C ALA A 75 5.01 4.79 7.32
N LEU A 76 3.82 4.64 7.91
CA LEU A 76 3.08 5.75 8.50
C LEU A 76 3.86 6.48 9.61
N SER A 77 4.69 5.74 10.37
CA SER A 77 5.51 6.29 11.45
C SER A 77 6.87 6.83 10.99
N ASP A 78 7.20 6.69 9.71
CA ASP A 78 8.53 7.06 9.20
C ASP A 78 8.61 8.58 8.99
N PRO A 79 9.54 9.28 9.68
CA PRO A 79 9.68 10.74 9.57
C PRO A 79 9.91 11.23 8.13
N ARG A 80 10.44 10.39 7.25
CA ARG A 80 10.65 10.73 5.82
C ARG A 80 9.33 10.89 5.08
N TYR A 81 8.26 10.26 5.57
CA TYR A 81 6.93 10.27 4.96
C TYR A 81 5.90 11.08 5.75
N GLN A 82 6.28 11.60 6.91
CA GLN A 82 5.44 12.53 7.66
C GLN A 82 5.49 13.93 7.02
N ALA A 83 4.39 14.64 7.07
CA ALA A 83 4.31 16.00 6.54
C ALA A 83 5.31 16.89 7.30
N ARG A 84 6.41 17.29 6.66
CA ARG A 84 7.24 18.38 7.15
C ARG A 84 6.63 19.68 6.64
N ALA A 85 6.22 20.54 7.56
CA ALA A 85 6.06 21.96 7.24
C ALA A 85 7.37 22.48 6.64
N PRO A 86 7.37 23.25 5.54
CA PRO A 86 8.58 23.83 5.00
C PRO A 86 9.20 24.71 6.10
N ARG A 87 10.42 24.36 6.53
CA ARG A 87 11.21 25.26 7.37
C ARG A 87 11.61 26.43 6.47
N GLY A 88 10.96 27.56 6.66
CA GLY A 88 11.33 28.81 6.03
C GLY A 88 12.78 29.14 6.37
N ILE A 89 13.67 29.05 5.37
CA ILE A 89 14.99 29.66 5.40
C ILE A 89 14.80 31.06 4.84
N GLY A 90 14.76 32.06 5.71
CA GLY A 90 14.78 33.46 5.30
C GLY A 90 13.63 34.27 5.90
N GLY A 91 13.96 35.21 6.78
CA GLY A 91 13.03 36.20 7.33
C GLY A 91 12.49 37.10 6.20
N GLY A 92 11.22 36.99 5.97
CA GLY A 92 10.42 37.85 5.08
C GLY A 92 8.96 37.55 5.39
N GLU A 93 8.17 38.58 5.51
CA GLU A 93 6.80 38.65 6.04
C GLU A 93 5.89 37.53 5.55
N GLU A 94 5.22 36.89 6.53
CA GLU A 94 4.19 35.88 6.38
C GLU A 94 3.01 36.39 5.55
N TYR A 95 2.90 35.95 4.31
CA TYR A 95 1.59 35.71 3.74
C TYR A 95 1.24 34.27 4.01
N GLY A 96 0.37 34.06 5.01
CA GLY A 96 -0.11 32.78 5.44
C GLY A 96 -0.88 32.05 4.34
N VAL A 97 -0.18 31.23 3.58
CA VAL A 97 -0.79 30.06 2.94
C VAL A 97 -0.66 28.95 3.95
N GLU A 98 -1.73 28.72 4.73
CA GLU A 98 -1.92 27.43 5.39
C GLU A 98 -1.90 26.35 4.32
N GLU A 99 -0.71 25.86 3.97
CA GLU A 99 -0.57 24.54 3.38
C GLU A 99 -0.94 23.51 4.46
N THR A 100 -2.24 23.36 4.70
CA THR A 100 -2.78 22.19 5.36
C THR A 100 -2.45 21.01 4.46
N GLY A 101 -1.27 20.42 4.70
CA GLY A 101 -0.79 19.28 3.95
C GLY A 101 -1.84 18.18 3.98
N ALA A 102 -2.33 17.78 2.81
CA ALA A 102 -3.22 16.64 2.70
C ALA A 102 -2.52 15.43 3.32
N ALA A 103 -3.22 14.72 4.21
CA ALA A 103 -2.70 13.59 4.96
C ALA A 103 -2.27 12.44 4.03
N SER A 104 -1.47 11.52 4.55
CA SER A 104 -1.11 10.30 3.85
C SER A 104 -2.28 9.30 3.87
N ARG A 105 -2.47 8.55 2.78
CA ARG A 105 -3.42 7.44 2.70
C ARG A 105 -2.68 6.13 2.48
N VAL A 106 -3.20 5.03 3.03
CA VAL A 106 -2.70 3.68 2.75
C VAL A 106 -3.58 3.06 1.68
N LEU A 107 -2.97 2.56 0.62
CA LEU A 107 -3.66 1.83 -0.43
C LEU A 107 -3.30 0.34 -0.35
N LEU A 108 -4.27 -0.49 0.00
CA LEU A 108 -4.17 -1.95 -0.10
C LEU A 108 -4.58 -2.35 -1.51
N LEU A 109 -3.63 -2.78 -2.33
CA LEU A 109 -3.84 -3.06 -3.75
C LEU A 109 -3.81 -4.56 -4.03
N LEU A 110 -4.90 -5.09 -4.58
CA LEU A 110 -5.02 -6.48 -4.99
C LEU A 110 -5.04 -6.59 -6.53
N ALA A 111 -4.00 -7.22 -7.11
CA ALA A 111 -4.03 -7.57 -8.52
C ALA A 111 -4.91 -8.82 -8.74
N ILE A 112 -5.93 -8.68 -9.59
CA ILE A 112 -6.86 -9.77 -9.93
C ILE A 112 -6.45 -10.54 -11.18
N ASN A 113 -5.63 -9.93 -12.05
CA ASN A 113 -4.96 -10.62 -13.15
C ASN A 113 -3.55 -11.01 -12.70
N ASN A 114 -3.43 -12.20 -12.15
CA ASN A 114 -2.12 -12.78 -11.95
C ASN A 114 -1.90 -13.77 -13.11
N ALA A 115 -1.02 -13.40 -14.04
CA ALA A 115 -0.69 -14.22 -15.20
C ALA A 115 -0.21 -15.65 -14.83
N ASP A 116 0.23 -15.84 -13.59
CA ASP A 116 0.89 -17.07 -13.15
C ASP A 116 0.07 -17.96 -12.21
N LYS A 117 -1.07 -17.51 -11.65
CA LYS A 117 -1.79 -18.33 -10.66
C LYS A 117 -3.31 -18.10 -10.67
N ALA A 118 -4.05 -19.20 -10.78
CA ALA A 118 -5.46 -19.25 -10.41
C ALA A 118 -5.70 -18.68 -8.99
N PRO A 119 -6.87 -18.06 -8.69
CA PRO A 119 -7.16 -17.44 -7.40
C PRO A 119 -7.40 -18.51 -6.31
N LYS A 120 -6.36 -19.27 -5.98
CA LYS A 120 -6.34 -20.29 -4.92
C LYS A 120 -5.35 -19.84 -3.82
N PRO A 121 -5.59 -20.21 -2.54
CA PRO A 121 -6.70 -21.02 -2.04
C PRO A 121 -7.95 -20.22 -1.63
N ALA A 122 -7.89 -18.88 -1.42
CA ALA A 122 -9.08 -18.07 -1.17
C ALA A 122 -9.45 -17.24 -2.41
N GLY A 123 -10.74 -17.18 -2.76
CA GLY A 123 -11.28 -16.35 -3.82
C GLY A 123 -11.07 -14.84 -3.55
N PHE A 124 -11.09 -14.02 -4.59
CA PHE A 124 -10.87 -12.57 -4.44
C PHE A 124 -11.85 -11.88 -3.49
N PRO A 125 -13.17 -12.19 -3.48
CA PRO A 125 -14.09 -11.57 -2.51
C PRO A 125 -13.71 -11.88 -1.05
N GLN A 126 -13.23 -13.10 -0.75
CA GLN A 126 -12.76 -13.47 0.57
C GLN A 126 -11.48 -12.70 0.95
N ARG A 127 -10.56 -12.51 0.00
CA ARG A 127 -9.34 -11.72 0.24
C ARG A 127 -9.69 -10.25 0.50
N LEU A 128 -10.62 -9.68 -0.25
CA LEU A 128 -11.09 -8.30 -0.05
C LEU A 128 -11.75 -8.12 1.32
N ALA A 129 -12.53 -9.10 1.77
CA ALA A 129 -13.11 -9.09 3.11
C ALA A 129 -12.02 -9.15 4.21
N MET A 130 -11.00 -9.99 4.04
CA MET A 130 -9.85 -10.02 4.95
C MET A 130 -9.01 -8.72 4.88
N MET A 131 -8.91 -8.08 3.71
CA MET A 131 -8.27 -6.76 3.58
C MET A 131 -9.05 -5.68 4.33
N TYR A 132 -10.39 -5.77 4.36
CA TYR A 132 -11.22 -4.86 5.15
C TYR A 132 -10.95 -5.00 6.66
N ALA A 133 -10.97 -6.23 7.17
CA ALA A 133 -10.61 -6.53 8.56
C ALA A 133 -9.18 -6.04 8.90
N PHE A 134 -8.25 -6.25 8.01
CA PHE A 134 -6.87 -5.83 8.13
C PHE A 134 -6.72 -4.29 8.12
N ALA A 135 -7.49 -3.58 7.30
CA ALA A 135 -7.49 -2.13 7.22
C ALA A 135 -7.95 -1.47 8.52
N GLN A 136 -8.95 -2.07 9.21
CA GLN A 136 -9.38 -1.61 10.53
C GLN A 136 -8.24 -1.69 11.56
N GLY A 137 -7.43 -2.76 11.51
CA GLY A 137 -6.24 -2.90 12.36
C GLY A 137 -5.17 -1.82 12.10
N ILE A 138 -4.96 -1.41 10.85
CA ILE A 138 -4.04 -0.30 10.52
C ILE A 138 -4.55 1.01 11.11
N LEU A 139 -5.84 1.32 10.93
CA LEU A 139 -6.45 2.54 11.48
C LEU A 139 -6.41 2.58 13.01
N ALA A 140 -6.68 1.45 13.68
CA ALA A 140 -6.59 1.35 15.13
C ALA A 140 -5.16 1.64 15.62
N ALA A 141 -4.15 1.03 14.99
CA ALA A 141 -2.74 1.27 15.33
C ALA A 141 -2.32 2.73 15.05
N ALA A 142 -2.88 3.37 14.02
CA ALA A 142 -2.66 4.78 13.73
C ALA A 142 -3.23 5.68 14.83
N ALA A 143 -4.47 5.42 15.25
CA ALA A 143 -5.16 6.17 16.30
C ALA A 143 -4.49 6.05 17.68
N GLU A 144 -4.07 4.84 18.06
CA GLU A 144 -3.38 4.59 19.35
C GLU A 144 -2.08 5.39 19.47
N ARG A 145 -1.30 5.49 18.40
CA ARG A 145 -0.05 6.25 18.40
C ARG A 145 -0.29 7.76 18.41
N GLY A 146 -1.34 8.25 17.74
CA GLY A 146 -1.76 9.63 17.82
C GLY A 146 -2.15 10.04 19.24
N ALA A 147 -2.79 9.13 19.98
CA ALA A 147 -3.18 9.36 21.38
C ALA A 147 -2.00 9.31 22.38
N ALA A 148 -0.97 8.49 22.11
CA ALA A 148 0.20 8.32 22.98
C ALA A 148 1.17 9.53 22.95
N GLY A 149 1.06 10.42 21.98
CA GLY A 149 1.86 11.64 21.82
C GLY A 149 1.59 12.76 22.83
N GLY A 150 0.76 12.55 23.83
CA GLY A 150 0.74 13.15 25.15
C GLY A 150 0.27 14.59 25.29
N SER A 151 -0.68 14.79 26.18
CA SER A 151 -0.90 16.02 26.97
C SER A 151 -1.48 17.25 26.25
N GLY A 152 -2.81 17.30 26.18
CA GLY A 152 -3.60 18.53 26.52
C GLY A 152 -3.44 19.79 25.67
N ARG A 153 -2.75 19.76 24.52
CA ARG A 153 -2.69 20.89 23.61
C ARG A 153 -2.63 20.39 22.18
N VAL A 154 -3.64 20.73 21.40
CA VAL A 154 -3.61 20.55 19.94
C VAL A 154 -2.46 21.40 19.41
N VAL A 155 -1.28 20.80 19.33
CA VAL A 155 -0.16 21.34 18.57
C VAL A 155 0.06 20.37 17.43
N SER A 156 -0.34 20.81 16.24
CA SER A 156 0.07 20.25 14.95
C SER A 156 1.56 19.93 14.99
N GLY A 157 1.93 18.65 14.95
CA GLY A 157 3.34 18.44 14.72
C GLY A 157 3.92 17.04 14.71
N ASP A 158 3.45 16.01 15.36
CA ASP A 158 4.17 14.71 15.36
C ASP A 158 3.26 13.46 15.45
N GLY A 159 1.98 13.58 15.11
CA GLY A 159 1.05 12.45 15.06
C GLY A 159 1.17 11.71 13.73
N MET A 160 1.06 10.38 13.78
CA MET A 160 0.96 9.53 12.60
C MET A 160 -0.38 9.82 11.89
N GLU A 161 -0.35 10.64 10.83
CA GLU A 161 -1.55 11.03 10.08
C GLU A 161 -1.84 10.00 9.00
N CYS A 162 -2.75 9.06 9.30
CA CYS A 162 -3.41 8.24 8.30
C CYS A 162 -4.84 8.75 8.12
N GLU A 163 -5.11 9.42 7.01
CA GLU A 163 -6.46 9.93 6.72
C GLU A 163 -7.43 8.78 6.44
N ALA A 164 -6.98 7.79 5.67
CA ALA A 164 -7.79 6.65 5.30
C ALA A 164 -6.95 5.45 4.84
N VAL A 165 -7.58 4.29 4.86
CA VAL A 165 -7.09 3.07 4.21
C VAL A 165 -8.03 2.71 3.08
N ASP A 166 -7.51 2.74 1.86
CA ASP A 166 -8.24 2.42 0.64
C ASP A 166 -8.01 0.96 0.25
N ILE A 167 -9.06 0.28 -0.18
CA ILE A 167 -9.01 -1.09 -0.69
C ILE A 167 -9.32 -1.03 -2.18
N ALA A 168 -8.35 -1.44 -3.00
CA ALA A 168 -8.49 -1.37 -4.45
C ALA A 168 -8.10 -2.67 -5.15
N VAL A 169 -8.59 -2.79 -6.38
CA VAL A 169 -8.25 -3.86 -7.31
C VAL A 169 -7.62 -3.29 -8.57
N THR A 170 -6.81 -4.11 -9.22
CA THR A 170 -6.21 -3.77 -10.51
C THR A 170 -6.03 -5.00 -11.39
N THR A 171 -6.14 -4.80 -12.70
CA THR A 171 -5.77 -5.79 -13.71
C THR A 171 -4.31 -5.66 -14.16
N GLU A 172 -3.62 -4.59 -13.77
CA GLU A 172 -2.24 -4.34 -14.17
C GLU A 172 -1.27 -5.29 -13.44
N PRO A 173 -0.41 -6.02 -14.16
CA PRO A 173 0.50 -6.98 -13.55
C PRO A 173 1.80 -6.35 -13.02
N TYR A 174 2.25 -5.24 -13.59
CA TYR A 174 3.58 -4.65 -13.33
C TYR A 174 3.49 -3.38 -12.48
N PHE A 175 4.50 -3.16 -11.63
CA PHE A 175 4.55 -1.99 -10.73
C PHE A 175 4.41 -0.65 -11.46
N HIS A 176 5.11 -0.46 -12.58
CA HIS A 176 5.05 0.78 -13.35
C HIS A 176 3.65 1.02 -13.98
N ALA A 177 2.98 -0.05 -14.41
CA ALA A 177 1.63 0.06 -14.96
C ALA A 177 0.61 0.35 -13.84
N LYS A 178 0.74 -0.30 -12.67
CA LYS A 178 -0.06 -0.01 -11.48
C LYS A 178 0.13 1.46 -11.04
N ALA A 179 1.37 1.93 -10.98
CA ALA A 179 1.66 3.31 -10.59
C ALA A 179 1.01 4.32 -11.53
N ARG A 180 1.04 4.06 -12.84
CA ARG A 180 0.36 4.89 -13.82
C ARG A 180 -1.15 4.86 -13.61
N ALA A 181 -1.75 3.68 -13.44
CA ALA A 181 -3.19 3.54 -13.23
C ALA A 181 -3.68 4.27 -11.96
N ILE A 182 -2.91 4.21 -10.86
CA ILE A 182 -3.17 4.99 -9.64
C ILE A 182 -3.04 6.49 -9.93
N ALA A 183 -1.95 6.90 -10.60
CA ALA A 183 -1.66 8.29 -10.90
C ALA A 183 -2.65 8.95 -11.87
N THR A 184 -3.38 8.19 -12.67
CA THR A 184 -4.42 8.69 -13.60
C THR A 184 -5.84 8.41 -13.11
N SER A 185 -5.99 7.87 -11.90
CA SER A 185 -7.29 7.54 -11.32
C SER A 185 -8.06 8.80 -10.93
N GLU A 186 -9.29 8.91 -11.38
CA GLU A 186 -10.22 9.97 -10.97
C GLU A 186 -10.41 10.01 -9.45
N PHE A 187 -10.30 8.87 -8.79
CA PHE A 187 -10.42 8.77 -7.34
C PHE A 187 -9.38 9.63 -6.60
N TYR A 188 -8.13 9.65 -7.05
CA TYR A 188 -7.07 10.41 -6.38
C TYR A 188 -6.82 11.81 -6.97
N HIS A 189 -7.24 12.07 -8.20
CA HIS A 189 -7.06 13.39 -8.81
C HIS A 189 -8.17 14.38 -8.44
N GLY A 190 -9.28 13.91 -7.88
CA GLY A 190 -10.50 14.69 -7.80
C GLY A 190 -11.09 14.93 -9.20
N ILE A 191 -12.36 15.27 -9.24
CA ILE A 191 -12.95 15.86 -10.45
C ILE A 191 -12.27 17.23 -10.54
N ALA A 192 -11.35 17.40 -11.49
CA ALA A 192 -10.81 18.72 -11.76
C ALA A 192 -12.01 19.66 -11.86
N GLU A 193 -11.98 20.78 -11.13
CA GLU A 193 -13.00 21.83 -11.19
C GLU A 193 -12.99 22.44 -12.63
N SER A 194 -13.38 21.63 -13.62
CA SER A 194 -13.47 22.00 -15.03
C SER A 194 -14.76 22.75 -15.35
N GLU A 195 -15.56 23.12 -14.34
CA GLU A 195 -16.83 23.83 -14.55
C GLU A 195 -16.96 25.13 -13.73
N GLN A 196 -15.88 25.85 -13.46
CA GLN A 196 -16.03 27.27 -13.16
C GLN A 196 -15.76 28.09 -14.44
N PRO A 197 -16.80 28.65 -15.09
CA PRO A 197 -16.60 29.50 -16.25
C PRO A 197 -15.89 30.80 -15.81
N GLY A 198 -14.63 30.97 -16.20
CA GLY A 198 -13.89 32.20 -15.98
C GLY A 198 -12.49 32.06 -15.42
N ARG A 199 -12.02 30.89 -15.04
CA ARG A 199 -10.63 30.70 -14.67
C ARG A 199 -9.91 30.01 -15.83
N ALA A 200 -9.06 30.77 -16.53
CA ALA A 200 -8.16 30.19 -17.53
C ALA A 200 -7.42 29.02 -16.91
N ALA A 201 -7.50 27.86 -17.55
CA ALA A 201 -6.71 26.70 -17.23
C ALA A 201 -5.23 27.07 -17.39
N GLY A 202 -4.64 27.62 -16.32
CA GLY A 202 -3.21 27.61 -16.18
C GLY A 202 -2.82 26.14 -16.13
N ILE A 203 -1.94 25.72 -17.04
CA ILE A 203 -1.23 24.45 -16.99
C ILE A 203 -0.32 24.55 -15.76
N GLY A 204 -0.92 24.55 -14.57
CA GLY A 204 -0.26 24.29 -13.30
C GLY A 204 -0.18 22.80 -13.14
N ASP A 205 1.02 22.28 -12.96
CA ASP A 205 1.25 20.88 -12.57
C ASP A 205 0.25 20.49 -11.49
N ALA A 206 -0.76 19.70 -11.85
CA ALA A 206 -1.66 19.10 -10.88
C ALA A 206 -0.76 18.37 -9.87
N VAL A 207 -0.85 18.74 -8.60
CA VAL A 207 -0.02 18.16 -7.54
C VAL A 207 -0.25 16.65 -7.55
N LYS A 208 0.68 15.93 -8.17
CA LYS A 208 0.60 14.47 -8.25
C LYS A 208 1.00 13.92 -6.90
N SER A 209 0.14 13.09 -6.32
CA SER A 209 0.44 12.35 -5.10
C SER A 209 1.73 11.53 -5.26
N GLU A 210 2.67 11.67 -4.34
CA GLU A 210 3.84 10.77 -4.29
C GLU A 210 3.38 9.37 -3.90
N GLN A 211 3.74 8.37 -4.69
CA GLN A 211 3.46 6.97 -4.37
C GLN A 211 4.67 6.33 -3.69
N VAL A 212 4.46 5.69 -2.54
CA VAL A 212 5.50 4.95 -1.83
C VAL A 212 5.10 3.48 -1.81
N TYR A 213 5.79 2.65 -2.59
CA TYR A 213 5.53 1.22 -2.66
C TYR A 213 6.21 0.49 -1.51
N LEU A 214 5.39 -0.14 -0.68
CA LEU A 214 5.83 -0.95 0.46
C LEU A 214 6.03 -2.39 -0.03
N ALA A 215 7.27 -2.83 -0.12
CA ALA A 215 7.59 -4.12 -0.69
C ALA A 215 8.69 -4.84 0.10
N GLY A 216 8.85 -6.14 -0.13
CA GLY A 216 9.95 -6.93 0.38
C GLY A 216 11.18 -6.86 -0.54
N TYR A 217 12.33 -7.27 -0.01
CA TYR A 217 13.59 -7.30 -0.76
C TYR A 217 13.53 -8.16 -2.03
N ASP A 218 12.80 -9.28 -2.00
CA ASP A 218 12.54 -10.11 -3.18
C ASP A 218 11.89 -9.34 -4.34
N THR A 219 11.04 -8.39 -4.00
CA THR A 219 10.37 -7.52 -4.98
C THR A 219 11.34 -6.51 -5.58
N LEU A 220 12.26 -5.94 -4.80
CA LEU A 220 13.33 -5.07 -5.32
C LEU A 220 14.15 -5.77 -6.40
N ILE A 221 14.59 -7.01 -6.12
CA ILE A 221 15.34 -7.82 -7.07
C ILE A 221 14.56 -8.04 -8.38
N ARG A 222 13.23 -8.25 -8.28
CA ARG A 222 12.38 -8.43 -9.48
C ARG A 222 12.23 -7.14 -10.27
N ILE A 223 12.01 -5.99 -9.58
CA ILE A 223 11.86 -4.69 -10.25
C ILE A 223 13.10 -4.34 -11.08
N PHE A 224 14.30 -4.61 -10.56
CA PHE A 224 15.53 -4.31 -11.28
C PHE A 224 16.06 -5.48 -12.15
N ASN A 225 15.28 -6.53 -12.34
CA ASN A 225 15.68 -7.64 -13.19
C ASN A 225 15.31 -7.38 -14.66
N PRO A 226 16.31 -7.29 -15.59
CA PRO A 226 16.10 -7.01 -17.01
C PRO A 226 15.13 -7.94 -17.73
N LYS A 227 14.99 -9.19 -17.25
CA LYS A 227 14.10 -10.19 -17.86
C LYS A 227 12.63 -9.77 -17.95
N TYR A 228 12.19 -8.84 -17.07
CA TYR A 228 10.82 -8.32 -17.08
C TYR A 228 10.62 -7.14 -18.02
N TYR A 229 11.68 -6.71 -18.73
CA TYR A 229 11.68 -5.56 -19.62
C TYR A 229 12.24 -5.95 -21.00
N PRO A 230 11.48 -6.70 -21.82
CA PRO A 230 11.94 -7.12 -23.14
C PRO A 230 12.32 -5.92 -24.01
N ASN A 231 13.21 -6.12 -24.97
CA ASN A 231 13.68 -5.10 -25.91
C ASN A 231 14.31 -3.86 -25.24
N ASN A 232 15.03 -4.04 -24.11
CA ASN A 232 15.65 -2.95 -23.36
C ASN A 232 14.66 -1.85 -22.90
N SER A 233 13.41 -2.23 -22.64
CA SER A 233 12.35 -1.28 -22.26
C SER A 233 12.38 -0.86 -20.78
N MET A 234 13.39 -1.26 -20.00
CA MET A 234 13.48 -0.94 -18.57
C MET A 234 13.39 0.57 -18.33
N LYS A 235 14.16 1.39 -19.06
CA LYS A 235 14.11 2.86 -18.94
C LYS A 235 12.74 3.41 -19.29
N ALA A 236 12.16 2.99 -20.39
CA ALA A 236 10.83 3.44 -20.82
C ALA A 236 9.73 3.10 -19.79
N SER A 237 9.88 1.98 -19.06
CA SER A 237 8.95 1.54 -18.04
C SER A 237 9.17 2.23 -16.69
N LEU A 238 10.42 2.35 -16.25
CA LEU A 238 10.75 2.77 -14.89
C LEU A 238 11.08 4.26 -14.77
N ASP A 239 11.46 4.99 -15.82
CA ASP A 239 11.62 6.46 -15.77
C ASP A 239 10.31 7.14 -15.32
N PRO A 240 9.13 6.85 -15.93
CA PRO A 240 7.87 7.43 -15.47
C PRO A 240 7.48 6.98 -14.05
N PHE A 241 7.83 5.76 -13.66
CA PHE A 241 7.58 5.24 -12.32
C PHE A 241 8.38 6.02 -11.29
N PHE A 242 9.71 6.10 -11.42
CA PHE A 242 10.57 6.78 -10.45
C PHE A 242 10.46 8.31 -10.47
N ALA A 243 9.83 8.89 -11.48
CA ALA A 243 9.49 10.31 -11.46
C ALA A 243 8.50 10.68 -10.34
N HIS A 244 7.60 9.77 -9.96
CA HIS A 244 6.50 10.02 -9.02
C HIS A 244 6.39 8.98 -7.90
N ALA A 245 7.19 7.91 -7.95
CA ALA A 245 7.14 6.82 -6.99
C ALA A 245 8.49 6.60 -6.31
N ARG A 246 8.42 5.97 -5.14
CA ARG A 246 9.56 5.46 -4.36
C ARG A 246 9.30 4.02 -3.97
N LEU A 247 10.37 3.31 -3.67
CA LEU A 247 10.32 1.96 -3.11
C LEU A 247 10.77 2.04 -1.64
N ARG A 248 9.91 1.61 -0.72
CA ARG A 248 10.28 1.36 0.67
C ARG A 248 10.39 -0.13 0.88
N ILE A 249 11.62 -0.60 0.88
CA ILE A 249 11.96 -2.01 0.85
C ILE A 249 12.26 -2.52 2.26
N THR A 250 11.43 -3.44 2.73
CA THR A 250 11.65 -4.14 3.98
C THR A 250 12.65 -5.27 3.75
N MET A 251 13.79 -5.19 4.44
CA MET A 251 14.83 -6.22 4.38
C MET A 251 14.33 -7.57 4.92
N ARG A 252 14.74 -8.64 4.28
CA ARG A 252 14.46 -10.02 4.67
C ARG A 252 15.76 -10.68 5.08
N THR A 253 15.96 -10.81 6.38
CA THR A 253 17.14 -11.46 6.96
C THR A 253 16.82 -12.93 7.24
N ASP A 254 16.58 -13.71 6.19
CA ASP A 254 16.40 -15.16 6.23
C ASP A 254 17.40 -15.83 5.28
N ASP A 255 17.55 -17.15 5.40
CA ASP A 255 18.56 -17.93 4.70
C ASP A 255 18.45 -17.84 3.15
N ASP A 256 17.27 -17.49 2.63
CA ASP A 256 17.03 -17.39 1.19
C ASP A 256 17.54 -16.06 0.59
N TRP A 257 17.64 -14.98 1.39
CA TRP A 257 17.87 -13.62 0.91
C TRP A 257 19.13 -12.96 1.47
N GLY A 258 19.92 -13.72 2.23
CA GLY A 258 21.15 -13.26 2.82
C GLY A 258 20.98 -12.31 4.03
N SER A 259 22.09 -11.80 4.52
CA SER A 259 22.15 -10.87 5.64
C SER A 259 21.71 -9.45 5.26
N ALA A 260 21.41 -8.64 6.27
CA ALA A 260 21.15 -7.22 6.07
C ALA A 260 22.33 -6.49 5.39
N ALA A 261 23.57 -6.88 5.72
CA ALA A 261 24.76 -6.31 5.11
C ALA A 261 24.85 -6.61 3.61
N GLU A 262 24.52 -7.83 3.20
CA GLU A 262 24.50 -8.21 1.77
C GLU A 262 23.41 -7.45 1.01
N GLN A 263 22.25 -7.25 1.63
CA GLN A 263 21.17 -6.47 1.00
C GLN A 263 21.51 -4.99 0.84
N ILE A 264 22.23 -4.42 1.80
CA ILE A 264 22.78 -3.05 1.70
C ILE A 264 23.86 -3.00 0.62
N SER A 265 24.78 -3.96 0.61
CA SER A 265 25.84 -4.06 -0.40
C SER A 265 25.28 -4.16 -1.82
N TYR A 266 24.18 -4.90 -2.01
CA TYR A 266 23.50 -4.97 -3.31
C TYR A 266 23.05 -3.58 -3.79
N LEU A 267 22.50 -2.75 -2.90
CA LEU A 267 22.08 -1.39 -3.27
C LEU A 267 23.29 -0.51 -3.64
N ASP A 268 24.43 -0.70 -2.95
CA ASP A 268 25.67 0.00 -3.26
C ASP A 268 26.27 -0.45 -4.59
N GLU A 269 26.17 -1.73 -4.94
CA GLU A 269 26.54 -2.26 -6.26
C GLU A 269 25.68 -1.65 -7.38
N LEU A 270 24.36 -1.49 -7.15
CA LEU A 270 23.49 -0.83 -8.10
C LEU A 270 23.91 0.63 -8.33
N ARG A 271 24.30 1.36 -7.27
CA ARG A 271 24.86 2.72 -7.36
C ARG A 271 26.19 2.76 -8.06
N ALA A 272 27.01 1.72 -7.93
CA ALA A 272 28.32 1.64 -8.54
C ALA A 272 28.29 1.32 -10.07
N GLY A 273 27.09 1.19 -10.67
CA GLY A 273 26.92 1.00 -12.11
C GLY A 273 26.22 -0.29 -12.51
N LYS A 274 26.05 -1.27 -11.63
CA LYS A 274 25.37 -2.53 -11.95
C LYS A 274 23.95 -2.34 -12.50
N LEU A 275 23.27 -1.27 -12.04
CA LEU A 275 21.92 -0.97 -12.55
C LEU A 275 21.96 -0.43 -13.99
N GLU A 276 22.97 0.34 -14.36
CA GLU A 276 23.15 0.82 -15.74
C GLU A 276 23.51 -0.33 -16.68
N GLU A 277 24.36 -1.25 -16.24
CA GLU A 277 24.68 -2.49 -16.97
C GLU A 277 23.43 -3.33 -17.24
N ALA A 278 22.48 -3.33 -16.28
CA ALA A 278 21.18 -3.98 -16.42
C ALA A 278 20.19 -3.22 -17.31
N GLY A 279 20.56 -2.04 -17.83
CA GLY A 279 19.70 -1.20 -18.69
C GLY A 279 18.84 -0.18 -17.92
N GLY A 280 19.12 0.04 -16.63
CA GLY A 280 18.45 1.03 -15.78
C GLY A 280 19.19 2.37 -15.70
N ARG A 281 18.91 3.13 -14.63
CA ARG A 281 19.56 4.40 -14.27
C ARG A 281 19.99 4.38 -12.82
N VAL A 282 21.19 4.86 -12.53
CA VAL A 282 21.73 4.93 -11.15
C VAL A 282 20.87 5.83 -10.24
N GLU A 283 20.30 6.89 -10.77
CA GLU A 283 19.48 7.86 -10.03
C GLU A 283 18.21 7.23 -9.41
N TRP A 284 17.72 6.11 -9.94
CA TRP A 284 16.57 5.42 -9.36
C TRP A 284 16.87 4.84 -7.97
N VAL A 285 18.14 4.58 -7.69
CA VAL A 285 18.57 4.06 -6.38
C VAL A 285 18.30 5.07 -5.27
N ASP A 286 18.29 6.38 -5.57
CA ASP A 286 17.95 7.44 -4.61
C ASP A 286 16.44 7.47 -4.26
N ARG A 287 15.66 6.71 -5.00
CA ARG A 287 14.23 6.48 -4.74
C ARG A 287 13.96 5.16 -4.03
N VAL A 288 15.00 4.48 -3.53
CA VAL A 288 14.90 3.20 -2.82
C VAL A 288 15.35 3.39 -1.37
N ASP A 289 14.44 3.17 -0.44
CA ASP A 289 14.69 3.21 1.00
C ASP A 289 14.71 1.77 1.54
N LEU A 290 15.88 1.28 1.98
CA LEU A 290 15.94 0.03 2.74
C LEU A 290 15.57 0.29 4.20
N VAL A 291 14.67 -0.52 4.73
CA VAL A 291 14.26 -0.45 6.13
C VAL A 291 14.38 -1.81 6.80
N GLN A 292 14.69 -1.79 8.07
CA GLN A 292 14.78 -3.03 8.84
C GLN A 292 13.43 -3.74 8.86
N GLY A 293 13.43 -5.02 8.57
CA GLY A 293 12.29 -5.91 8.68
C GLY A 293 12.10 -6.45 10.11
N ARG A 294 11.95 -7.75 10.22
CA ARG A 294 11.90 -8.44 11.50
C ARG A 294 13.27 -8.42 12.19
N LYS A 295 13.29 -8.51 13.51
CA LYS A 295 14.51 -8.80 14.28
C LYS A 295 14.92 -10.26 14.11
N ALA A 296 16.17 -10.57 14.35
CA ALA A 296 16.70 -11.93 14.16
C ALA A 296 16.01 -12.99 15.04
N ASP A 297 15.53 -12.60 16.23
CA ASP A 297 14.84 -13.42 17.19
C ASP A 297 13.31 -13.55 16.93
N GLU A 298 12.77 -12.76 16.01
CA GLU A 298 11.35 -12.81 15.67
C GLU A 298 11.05 -13.94 14.68
N ALA A 299 9.89 -14.59 14.84
CA ALA A 299 9.45 -15.63 13.91
C ALA A 299 9.15 -15.06 12.51
N ILE A 300 9.47 -15.84 11.48
CA ILE A 300 9.10 -15.51 10.09
C ILE A 300 7.57 -15.55 9.97
N ILE A 301 6.99 -14.50 9.42
CA ILE A 301 5.56 -14.38 9.16
C ILE A 301 5.34 -14.29 7.65
N SER A 302 4.56 -15.24 7.12
CA SER A 302 4.16 -15.24 5.70
C SER A 302 2.75 -15.80 5.53
N SER A 303 2.09 -15.46 4.43
CA SER A 303 0.77 -16.01 4.11
C SER A 303 0.79 -17.54 3.95
N SER A 304 1.88 -18.11 3.47
CA SER A 304 2.03 -19.58 3.40
C SER A 304 2.06 -20.20 4.78
N LYS A 305 2.82 -19.63 5.72
CA LYS A 305 2.86 -20.10 7.11
C LYS A 305 1.48 -20.00 7.78
N VAL A 306 0.73 -18.93 7.51
CA VAL A 306 -0.67 -18.81 8.00
C VAL A 306 -1.52 -19.97 7.51
N ARG A 307 -1.50 -20.26 6.21
CA ARG A 307 -2.28 -21.37 5.64
C ARG A 307 -1.87 -22.73 6.20
N ASP A 308 -0.56 -22.95 6.41
CA ASP A 308 -0.04 -24.17 7.05
C ASP A 308 -0.50 -24.31 8.50
N THR A 309 -0.54 -23.19 9.24
CA THR A 309 -1.01 -23.15 10.63
C THR A 309 -2.51 -23.46 10.70
N VAL A 310 -3.32 -22.90 9.79
CA VAL A 310 -4.76 -23.20 9.70
C VAL A 310 -5.00 -24.67 9.38
N ARG A 311 -4.27 -25.27 8.42
CA ARG A 311 -4.39 -26.71 8.09
C ARG A 311 -4.09 -27.62 9.28
N ARG A 312 -3.19 -27.20 10.17
CA ARG A 312 -2.89 -27.90 11.42
C ARG A 312 -3.88 -27.62 12.53
N GLN A 313 -4.85 -26.71 12.30
CA GLN A 313 -5.82 -26.24 13.28
C GLN A 313 -5.18 -25.63 14.54
N ASP A 314 -4.00 -25.09 14.42
CA ASP A 314 -3.27 -24.42 15.50
C ASP A 314 -3.72 -22.96 15.62
N TRP A 315 -4.89 -22.76 16.19
CA TRP A 315 -5.55 -21.46 16.31
C TRP A 315 -4.83 -20.52 17.28
N GLU A 316 -4.10 -21.04 18.24
CA GLU A 316 -3.30 -20.23 19.16
C GLU A 316 -2.11 -19.59 18.44
N ALA A 317 -1.34 -20.40 17.70
CA ALA A 317 -0.24 -19.91 16.89
C ALA A 317 -0.69 -18.93 15.78
N LEU A 318 -1.92 -19.06 15.28
CA LEU A 318 -2.46 -18.20 14.24
C LEU A 318 -2.58 -16.74 14.69
N GLY A 319 -2.92 -16.48 15.97
CA GLY A 319 -2.96 -15.12 16.55
C GLY A 319 -1.63 -14.38 16.52
N GLY A 320 -0.50 -15.11 16.45
CA GLY A 320 0.84 -14.54 16.25
C GLY A 320 1.19 -14.20 14.79
N LEU A 321 0.33 -14.54 13.83
CA LEU A 321 0.61 -14.39 12.39
C LEU A 321 -0.30 -13.39 11.69
N VAL A 322 -1.53 -13.23 12.16
CA VAL A 322 -2.55 -12.30 11.60
C VAL A 322 -3.30 -11.60 12.74
N ASN A 323 -3.98 -10.49 12.43
CA ASN A 323 -4.82 -9.82 13.42
C ASN A 323 -6.09 -10.63 13.73
N GLU A 324 -6.68 -10.38 14.91
CA GLU A 324 -7.81 -11.14 15.44
C GLU A 324 -9.02 -11.18 14.50
N ASP A 325 -9.39 -10.04 13.91
CA ASP A 325 -10.51 -9.97 12.97
C ASP A 325 -10.29 -10.83 11.71
N VAL A 326 -9.04 -11.01 11.27
CA VAL A 326 -8.69 -11.93 10.18
C VAL A 326 -8.73 -13.38 10.65
N VAL A 327 -8.32 -13.68 11.90
CA VAL A 327 -8.48 -15.03 12.50
C VAL A 327 -9.95 -15.43 12.50
N ASP A 328 -10.82 -14.54 12.99
CA ASP A 328 -12.25 -14.79 13.09
C ASP A 328 -12.87 -15.00 11.70
N TRP A 329 -12.51 -14.17 10.72
CA TRP A 329 -12.97 -14.33 9.34
C TRP A 329 -12.55 -15.68 8.74
N ILE A 330 -11.30 -16.10 8.92
CA ILE A 330 -10.79 -17.39 8.45
C ILE A 330 -11.59 -18.53 9.07
N ARG A 331 -11.85 -18.45 10.39
CA ARG A 331 -12.56 -19.48 11.14
C ARG A 331 -14.05 -19.57 10.74
N GLU A 332 -14.74 -18.44 10.69
CA GLU A 332 -16.17 -18.36 10.34
C GLU A 332 -16.46 -18.83 8.90
N ASN A 333 -15.52 -18.60 8.00
CA ASN A 333 -15.67 -18.97 6.58
C ASN A 333 -14.93 -20.26 6.21
N ASN A 334 -14.37 -20.99 7.16
CA ASN A 334 -13.61 -22.23 6.96
C ASN A 334 -12.53 -22.12 5.87
N LEU A 335 -11.85 -20.96 5.79
CA LEU A 335 -10.81 -20.74 4.78
C LEU A 335 -9.56 -21.55 5.10
N TYR A 336 -8.89 -22.05 4.08
CA TYR A 336 -7.61 -22.77 4.14
C TYR A 336 -7.61 -24.12 4.88
N VAL A 337 -8.75 -24.60 5.37
CA VAL A 337 -8.83 -25.87 6.11
C VAL A 337 -8.65 -27.07 5.18
N ASN A 338 -9.25 -27.01 3.97
CA ASN A 338 -9.28 -28.12 3.00
C ASN A 338 -8.64 -27.70 1.67
N ASP A 339 -7.46 -27.12 1.72
CA ASP A 339 -6.77 -26.71 0.49
C ASP A 339 -6.22 -27.94 -0.23
N ASP A 340 -6.99 -28.48 -1.16
CA ASP A 340 -6.48 -29.44 -2.13
C ASP A 340 -5.40 -28.74 -2.99
N ARG A 341 -4.21 -29.33 -3.02
CA ARG A 341 -2.99 -28.88 -3.73
C ARG A 341 -3.18 -28.74 -5.22
#